data_e105bd74e89064438f61c9b670135bea
#
_entry.id   e105bd74e89064438f61c9b670135bea
#
_cell.length_a   1.000
_cell.length_b   1.000
_cell.length_c   1.000
_cell.angle_alpha   90.00
_cell.angle_beta   90.00
_cell.angle_gamma   90.00
#
_symmetry.space_group_name_H-M   'P 1'
#
loop_
_entity.id
_entity.type
_entity.pdbx_description
1 polymer ?
#
loop_
_entity_poly.entity_id
_entity_poly.type
_entity_poly.pdbx_seq_one_letter_code
_entity_poly.pdbx_strand_id
1 'polypeptide(L)'
;MEAGHFNKLYMIFFIIVLFVLCLVGAFSLNALYKRTNDYRNIFADTEKFRNDDNIPNGLQLVNLGSNHPKFGFNYDGLNVKAMNWAVGPQSLEYDFAILRKECHHLADKATVLIPICVLKIFLYRHPFGDHLKYYGILPEDDIVGYSKKTKLTHIDYPLLFHPKKLKRLIKDVPTASDRLLINNNPMNENQLKADADFWINCWNREFDIDINNLVLSDINKTNINRNIHLLHEMIQFCLDRKLRPVICILPVTDYLGNRFSEDFVNNQILAYVHEANTQKCPVFNHLKDKRFTDSSLYINSFFFNLHGRKQFTKMIIEELKDNQIL
;
A
#
# COMPACT_ATOMS: atom_id res chain seq x y z
N MET A 1 38.89 -35.63 47.10
CA MET A 1 38.91 -34.86 45.83
C MET A 1 37.67 -35.11 44.88
N GLU A 2 36.93 -36.21 45.00
CA GLU A 2 35.84 -36.62 44.18
C GLU A 2 34.52 -35.82 44.39
N ALA A 3 34.18 -35.49 45.64
CA ALA A 3 32.91 -34.77 45.93
C ALA A 3 32.82 -33.35 45.30
N GLY A 4 33.95 -32.66 45.15
CA GLY A 4 33.99 -31.33 44.54
C GLY A 4 33.83 -31.35 43.01
N HIS A 5 34.19 -32.43 42.35
CA HIS A 5 34.03 -32.60 40.89
C HIS A 5 32.59 -32.96 40.54
N PHE A 6 31.93 -33.78 41.38
CA PHE A 6 30.52 -34.17 41.20
C PHE A 6 29.60 -32.95 41.33
N ASN A 7 29.82 -32.10 42.34
CA ASN A 7 29.03 -30.86 42.49
C ASN A 7 29.21 -29.88 41.34
N LYS A 8 30.41 -29.76 40.74
CA LYS A 8 30.64 -28.91 39.56
C LYS A 8 29.88 -29.40 38.32
N LEU A 9 29.83 -30.72 38.11
CA LEU A 9 29.15 -31.33 36.98
C LEU A 9 27.63 -31.10 37.07
N TYR A 10 27.03 -31.30 38.25
CA TYR A 10 25.62 -31.00 38.48
C TYR A 10 25.29 -29.50 38.30
N MET A 11 26.17 -28.63 38.78
CA MET A 11 25.99 -27.18 38.60
C MET A 11 26.02 -26.79 37.12
N ILE A 12 26.97 -27.32 36.33
CA ILE A 12 27.06 -27.08 34.89
C ILE A 12 25.81 -27.61 34.19
N PHE A 13 25.38 -28.84 34.51
CA PHE A 13 24.16 -29.43 33.97
C PHE A 13 22.92 -28.56 34.27
N PHE A 14 22.78 -28.09 35.51
CA PHE A 14 21.68 -27.22 35.93
C PHE A 14 21.67 -25.88 35.15
N ILE A 15 22.86 -25.26 34.98
CA ILE A 15 23.01 -24.03 34.19
C ILE A 15 22.60 -24.27 32.74
N ILE A 16 23.02 -25.39 32.14
CA ILE A 16 22.63 -25.73 30.74
C ILE A 16 21.11 -25.92 30.64
N VAL A 17 20.50 -26.66 31.57
CA VAL A 17 19.04 -26.87 31.58
C VAL A 17 18.31 -25.55 31.74
N LEU A 18 18.72 -24.70 32.66
CA LEU A 18 18.13 -23.38 32.86
C LEU A 18 18.25 -22.50 31.59
N PHE A 19 19.43 -22.52 30.98
CA PHE A 19 19.67 -21.80 29.72
C PHE A 19 18.75 -22.28 28.60
N VAL A 20 18.59 -23.60 28.43
CA VAL A 20 17.68 -24.18 27.42
C VAL A 20 16.23 -23.80 27.72
N LEU A 21 15.79 -23.85 28.97
CA LEU A 21 14.45 -23.43 29.38
C LEU A 21 14.21 -21.94 29.09
N CYS A 22 15.20 -21.09 29.35
CA CYS A 22 15.13 -19.66 29.01
C CYS A 22 15.00 -19.44 27.49
N LEU A 23 15.77 -20.17 26.67
CA LEU A 23 15.69 -20.09 25.22
C LEU A 23 14.31 -20.54 24.75
N VAL A 24 13.82 -21.70 25.17
CA VAL A 24 12.49 -22.22 24.83
C VAL A 24 11.42 -21.21 25.22
N GLY A 25 11.50 -20.64 26.42
CA GLY A 25 10.59 -19.60 26.90
C GLY A 25 10.63 -18.35 26.01
N ALA A 26 11.82 -17.87 25.66
CA ALA A 26 11.99 -16.69 24.82
C ALA A 26 11.43 -16.91 23.39
N PHE A 27 11.70 -18.06 22.76
CA PHE A 27 11.15 -18.39 21.45
C PHE A 27 9.63 -18.58 21.50
N SER A 28 9.11 -19.21 22.57
CA SER A 28 7.67 -19.38 22.77
C SER A 28 6.95 -18.03 22.89
N LEU A 29 7.50 -17.11 23.70
CA LEU A 29 6.98 -15.75 23.83
C LEU A 29 7.02 -14.98 22.49
N ASN A 30 8.11 -15.14 21.73
CA ASN A 30 8.21 -14.56 20.39
C ASN A 30 7.12 -15.11 19.44
N ALA A 31 6.88 -16.43 19.47
CA ALA A 31 5.82 -17.06 18.69
C ALA A 31 4.42 -16.56 19.11
N LEU A 32 4.17 -16.37 20.39
CA LEU A 32 2.93 -15.78 20.91
C LEU A 32 2.78 -14.32 20.46
N TYR A 33 3.85 -13.52 20.53
CA TYR A 33 3.80 -12.14 20.04
C TYR A 33 3.45 -12.06 18.54
N LYS A 34 3.98 -12.96 17.73
CA LYS A 34 3.65 -12.99 16.28
C LYS A 34 2.17 -13.30 15.99
N ARG A 35 1.41 -13.76 16.99
CA ARG A 35 -0.05 -13.97 16.89
C ARG A 35 -0.86 -12.73 17.30
N THR A 36 -0.25 -11.73 17.94
CA THR A 36 -0.94 -10.50 18.35
C THR A 36 -1.30 -9.62 17.14
N ASN A 37 -2.32 -8.79 17.29
CA ASN A 37 -2.69 -7.80 16.27
C ASN A 37 -1.58 -6.77 16.06
N ASP A 38 -0.78 -6.44 17.09
CA ASP A 38 0.38 -5.54 16.97
C ASP A 38 1.37 -6.03 15.89
N TYR A 39 1.66 -7.34 15.86
CA TYR A 39 2.51 -7.93 14.83
C TYR A 39 1.77 -8.12 13.50
N ARG A 40 0.58 -8.69 13.53
CA ARG A 40 -0.21 -9.00 12.32
C ARG A 40 -0.58 -7.75 11.52
N ASN A 41 -0.81 -6.63 12.20
CA ASN A 41 -1.11 -5.35 11.56
C ASN A 41 0.03 -4.83 10.66
N ILE A 42 1.28 -5.29 10.85
CA ILE A 42 2.39 -4.98 9.94
C ILE A 42 2.06 -5.49 8.53
N PHE A 43 1.41 -6.65 8.44
CA PHE A 43 1.14 -7.35 7.18
C PHE A 43 -0.33 -7.26 6.72
N ALA A 44 -1.19 -6.56 7.45
CA ALA A 44 -2.63 -6.60 7.22
C ALA A 44 -3.02 -6.31 5.76
N ASP A 45 -2.33 -5.38 5.10
CA ASP A 45 -2.60 -5.01 3.71
C ASP A 45 -1.97 -5.96 2.69
N THR A 46 -0.91 -6.67 3.07
CA THR A 46 -0.15 -7.55 2.19
C THR A 46 -0.42 -9.04 2.44
N GLU A 47 -1.25 -9.36 3.46
CA GLU A 47 -1.59 -10.76 3.80
C GLU A 47 -2.21 -11.52 2.63
N LYS A 48 -2.96 -10.81 1.77
CA LYS A 48 -3.55 -11.37 0.55
C LYS A 48 -2.50 -11.93 -0.44
N PHE A 49 -1.25 -11.44 -0.38
CA PHE A 49 -0.13 -11.86 -1.25
C PHE A 49 0.80 -12.89 -0.58
N ARG A 50 0.48 -13.34 0.62
CA ARG A 50 1.36 -14.25 1.38
C ARG A 50 1.36 -15.67 0.83
N ASN A 51 0.21 -16.15 0.39
CA ASN A 51 0.04 -17.47 -0.21
C ASN A 51 -0.68 -17.32 -1.54
N ASP A 52 -0.25 -18.06 -2.54
CA ASP A 52 -0.87 -18.06 -3.87
C ASP A 52 -2.36 -18.42 -3.82
N ASP A 53 -2.76 -19.31 -2.91
CA ASP A 53 -4.17 -19.70 -2.72
C ASP A 53 -5.09 -18.55 -2.28
N ASN A 54 -4.53 -17.46 -1.77
CA ASN A 54 -5.30 -16.28 -1.36
C ASN A 54 -5.76 -15.44 -2.57
N ILE A 55 -5.15 -15.65 -3.73
CA ILE A 55 -5.45 -14.91 -4.96
C ILE A 55 -6.10 -15.88 -5.96
N PRO A 56 -7.33 -15.61 -6.39
CA PRO A 56 -7.98 -16.47 -7.38
C PRO A 56 -7.30 -16.35 -8.74
N ASN A 57 -7.10 -17.49 -9.42
CA ASN A 57 -6.58 -17.53 -10.78
C ASN A 57 -7.61 -17.03 -11.81
N GLY A 58 -7.13 -16.49 -12.92
CA GLY A 58 -7.97 -16.03 -14.03
C GLY A 58 -8.70 -14.72 -13.71
N LEU A 59 -8.06 -13.81 -12.98
CA LEU A 59 -8.56 -12.45 -12.74
C LEU A 59 -8.62 -11.67 -14.06
N GLN A 60 -9.78 -11.11 -14.35
CA GLN A 60 -10.02 -10.29 -15.55
C GLN A 60 -9.64 -8.82 -15.34
N LEU A 61 -9.64 -8.38 -14.07
CA LEU A 61 -9.39 -6.99 -13.69
C LEU A 61 -8.69 -6.92 -12.34
N VAL A 62 -7.63 -6.15 -12.26
CA VAL A 62 -6.99 -5.79 -10.98
C VAL A 62 -6.69 -4.31 -10.95
N ASN A 63 -6.68 -3.71 -9.78
CA ASN A 63 -6.09 -2.40 -9.59
C ASN A 63 -4.88 -2.49 -8.65
N LEU A 64 -3.85 -1.76 -8.97
CA LEU A 64 -2.67 -1.52 -8.13
C LEU A 64 -2.91 -0.29 -7.24
N GLY A 65 -1.90 0.14 -6.53
CA GLY A 65 -1.81 1.46 -5.93
C GLY A 65 -1.74 1.50 -4.41
N SER A 66 -1.77 2.72 -3.89
CA SER A 66 -1.62 3.04 -2.46
C SER A 66 -2.97 3.14 -1.73
N ASN A 67 -3.02 3.96 -0.68
CA ASN A 67 -4.24 4.19 0.13
C ASN A 67 -5.43 4.67 -0.72
N HIS A 68 -5.23 5.61 -1.63
CA HIS A 68 -6.34 6.17 -2.40
C HIS A 68 -7.07 5.07 -3.21
N PRO A 69 -6.43 4.26 -4.07
CA PRO A 69 -7.11 3.16 -4.75
C PRO A 69 -7.50 2.01 -3.80
N LYS A 70 -6.81 1.78 -2.68
CA LYS A 70 -7.27 0.84 -1.66
C LYS A 70 -8.67 1.19 -1.15
N PHE A 71 -8.93 2.48 -0.94
CA PHE A 71 -10.24 3.02 -0.58
C PHE A 71 -11.04 3.52 -1.80
N GLY A 72 -10.57 3.27 -3.02
CA GLY A 72 -11.23 3.66 -4.26
C GLY A 72 -12.07 2.54 -4.87
N PHE A 73 -11.63 1.29 -4.74
CA PHE A 73 -12.26 0.16 -5.42
C PHE A 73 -12.87 -0.86 -4.46
N ASN A 74 -14.06 -1.35 -4.82
CA ASN A 74 -14.72 -2.49 -4.20
C ASN A 74 -15.45 -3.30 -5.28
N TYR A 75 -14.99 -4.52 -5.52
CA TYR A 75 -15.51 -5.40 -6.57
C TYR A 75 -16.60 -6.37 -6.09
N ASP A 76 -16.98 -6.32 -4.80
CA ASP A 76 -17.96 -7.23 -4.22
C ASP A 76 -19.33 -7.10 -4.89
N GLY A 77 -19.86 -8.23 -5.34
CA GLY A 77 -21.17 -8.30 -5.97
C GLY A 77 -21.22 -7.85 -7.45
N LEU A 78 -20.07 -7.57 -8.07
CA LEU A 78 -19.98 -7.21 -9.49
C LEU A 78 -19.70 -8.46 -10.33
N ASN A 79 -20.30 -8.51 -11.52
CA ASN A 79 -20.13 -9.63 -12.46
C ASN A 79 -18.81 -9.48 -13.25
N VAL A 80 -17.69 -9.48 -12.53
CA VAL A 80 -16.34 -9.46 -13.07
C VAL A 80 -15.42 -10.16 -12.08
N LYS A 81 -14.52 -11.01 -12.56
CA LYS A 81 -13.51 -11.64 -11.71
C LYS A 81 -12.37 -10.66 -11.47
N ALA A 82 -12.46 -9.90 -10.39
CA ALA A 82 -11.57 -8.80 -10.10
C ALA A 82 -11.05 -8.83 -8.66
N MET A 83 -9.89 -8.19 -8.42
CA MET A 83 -9.32 -8.08 -7.09
C MET A 83 -8.60 -6.73 -6.91
N ASN A 84 -8.77 -6.12 -5.73
CA ASN A 84 -8.03 -4.92 -5.35
C ASN A 84 -6.66 -5.29 -4.78
N TRP A 85 -5.60 -5.02 -5.55
CA TRP A 85 -4.20 -5.28 -5.18
C TRP A 85 -3.54 -4.08 -4.48
N ALA A 86 -4.25 -2.99 -4.31
CA ALA A 86 -3.70 -1.83 -3.62
C ALA A 86 -3.29 -2.13 -2.18
N VAL A 87 -2.18 -1.52 -1.74
CA VAL A 87 -1.58 -1.64 -0.41
C VAL A 87 -1.25 -0.23 0.10
N GLY A 88 -1.63 0.09 1.30
CA GLY A 88 -1.38 1.40 1.86
C GLY A 88 -0.25 1.44 2.91
N PRO A 89 0.58 2.48 2.91
CA PRO A 89 1.03 3.29 1.78
C PRO A 89 1.96 2.50 0.84
N GLN A 90 1.98 2.84 -0.46
CA GLN A 90 2.76 2.09 -1.47
C GLN A 90 3.27 3.01 -2.58
N SER A 91 4.53 2.79 -3.02
CA SER A 91 5.14 3.47 -4.18
C SER A 91 4.90 2.72 -5.48
N LEU A 92 5.29 3.32 -6.60
CA LEU A 92 5.25 2.67 -7.92
C LEU A 92 6.17 1.45 -7.99
N GLU A 93 7.31 1.46 -7.29
CA GLU A 93 8.20 0.29 -7.25
C GLU A 93 7.51 -0.93 -6.66
N TYR A 94 6.79 -0.76 -5.56
CA TYR A 94 6.06 -1.85 -4.94
C TYR A 94 4.80 -2.24 -5.71
N ASP A 95 4.13 -1.29 -6.37
CA ASP A 95 3.08 -1.61 -7.34
C ASP A 95 3.63 -2.54 -8.43
N PHE A 96 4.80 -2.21 -8.96
CA PHE A 96 5.44 -2.99 -10.01
C PHE A 96 5.95 -4.34 -9.51
N ALA A 97 6.55 -4.39 -8.33
CA ALA A 97 7.00 -5.64 -7.72
C ALA A 97 5.84 -6.62 -7.48
N ILE A 98 4.71 -6.14 -6.96
CA ILE A 98 3.49 -6.93 -6.79
C ILE A 98 2.97 -7.40 -8.15
N LEU A 99 2.89 -6.52 -9.13
CA LEU A 99 2.44 -6.89 -10.47
C LEU A 99 3.32 -7.98 -11.08
N ARG A 100 4.65 -7.86 -10.98
CA ARG A 100 5.59 -8.89 -11.48
C ARG A 100 5.38 -10.24 -10.80
N LYS A 101 5.21 -10.23 -9.48
CA LYS A 101 5.03 -11.45 -8.69
C LYS A 101 3.69 -12.12 -8.99
N GLU A 102 2.61 -11.36 -9.02
CA GLU A 102 1.24 -11.90 -9.03
C GLU A 102 0.61 -11.98 -10.43
N CYS A 103 1.32 -11.55 -11.49
CA CYS A 103 0.76 -11.52 -12.85
C CYS A 103 0.31 -12.90 -13.38
N HIS A 104 0.79 -13.99 -12.82
CA HIS A 104 0.39 -15.35 -13.19
C HIS A 104 -1.06 -15.69 -12.79
N HIS A 105 -1.66 -14.94 -11.86
CA HIS A 105 -3.08 -15.05 -11.52
C HIS A 105 -4.02 -14.36 -12.51
N LEU A 106 -3.48 -13.55 -13.44
CA LEU A 106 -4.28 -12.81 -14.41
C LEU A 106 -4.73 -13.69 -15.56
N ALA A 107 -5.94 -13.46 -16.03
CA ALA A 107 -6.45 -14.06 -17.28
C ALA A 107 -5.68 -13.50 -18.50
N ASP A 108 -5.76 -14.20 -19.61
CA ASP A 108 -5.30 -13.64 -20.89
C ASP A 108 -6.05 -12.35 -21.19
N LYS A 109 -5.32 -11.31 -21.59
CA LYS A 109 -5.83 -9.95 -21.85
C LYS A 109 -6.51 -9.28 -20.65
N ALA A 110 -6.17 -9.70 -19.41
CA ALA A 110 -6.70 -9.04 -18.22
C ALA A 110 -6.35 -7.55 -18.18
N THR A 111 -7.24 -6.76 -17.62
CA THR A 111 -7.05 -5.32 -17.44
C THR A 111 -6.30 -5.05 -16.14
N VAL A 112 -5.25 -4.25 -16.20
CA VAL A 112 -4.49 -3.76 -15.06
C VAL A 112 -4.72 -2.26 -14.91
N LEU A 113 -5.54 -1.87 -13.93
CA LEU A 113 -5.66 -0.46 -13.56
C LEU A 113 -4.40 -0.03 -12.82
N ILE A 114 -3.76 1.02 -13.30
CA ILE A 114 -2.59 1.66 -12.70
C ILE A 114 -3.03 3.03 -12.15
N PRO A 115 -3.48 3.10 -10.89
CA PRO A 115 -3.95 4.34 -10.33
C PRO A 115 -2.80 5.30 -10.02
N ILE A 116 -2.92 6.51 -10.51
CA ILE A 116 -2.02 7.61 -10.19
C ILE A 116 -2.73 8.54 -9.21
N CYS A 117 -2.30 8.54 -7.96
CA CYS A 117 -2.70 9.53 -6.98
C CYS A 117 -2.04 10.88 -7.30
N VAL A 118 -2.69 11.98 -6.94
CA VAL A 118 -2.31 13.36 -7.33
C VAL A 118 -0.82 13.65 -7.18
N LEU A 119 -0.20 13.19 -6.08
CA LEU A 119 1.23 13.46 -5.81
C LEU A 119 2.10 12.20 -5.84
N LYS A 120 1.59 11.08 -6.35
CA LYS A 120 2.35 9.82 -6.40
C LYS A 120 3.63 9.93 -7.22
N ILE A 121 3.63 10.80 -8.22
CA ILE A 121 4.78 11.02 -9.09
C ILE A 121 5.98 11.64 -8.34
N PHE A 122 5.74 12.36 -7.24
CA PHE A 122 6.77 12.96 -6.40
C PHE A 122 7.32 11.98 -5.37
N LEU A 123 6.62 10.86 -5.11
CA LEU A 123 6.94 9.94 -4.03
C LEU A 123 8.23 9.17 -4.33
N TYR A 124 9.18 9.31 -3.42
CA TYR A 124 10.47 8.65 -3.54
C TYR A 124 10.95 7.93 -2.27
N ARG A 125 10.47 8.33 -1.11
CA ARG A 125 10.86 7.74 0.16
C ARG A 125 9.67 7.18 0.90
N HIS A 126 9.85 5.98 1.44
CA HIS A 126 8.94 5.42 2.40
C HIS A 126 9.60 5.43 3.78
N PRO A 127 8.87 5.75 4.86
CA PRO A 127 9.33 5.48 6.20
C PRO A 127 9.76 4.02 6.33
N PHE A 128 10.80 3.76 7.13
CA PHE A 128 11.34 2.41 7.33
C PHE A 128 10.26 1.35 7.62
N GLY A 129 9.24 1.72 8.42
CA GLY A 129 8.13 0.83 8.76
C GLY A 129 7.31 0.34 7.55
N ASP A 130 7.25 1.12 6.48
CA ASP A 130 6.45 0.79 5.30
C ASP A 130 7.05 -0.33 4.45
N HIS A 131 8.36 -0.59 4.57
CA HIS A 131 9.02 -1.69 3.88
C HIS A 131 8.80 -3.03 4.58
N LEU A 132 8.58 -3.05 5.89
CA LEU A 132 8.47 -4.27 6.69
C LEU A 132 7.36 -5.20 6.22
N LYS A 133 6.25 -4.64 5.72
CA LYS A 133 5.10 -5.41 5.24
C LYS A 133 5.38 -6.28 4.01
N TYR A 134 6.48 -6.03 3.30
CA TYR A 134 6.87 -6.80 2.12
C TYR A 134 7.84 -7.95 2.43
N TYR A 135 8.42 -7.98 3.65
CA TYR A 135 9.29 -9.07 4.04
C TYR A 135 8.54 -10.41 4.12
N GLY A 136 9.05 -11.41 3.41
CA GLY A 136 8.40 -12.71 3.29
C GLY A 136 7.21 -12.76 2.33
N ILE A 137 7.01 -11.68 1.55
CA ILE A 137 5.99 -11.56 0.50
C ILE A 137 6.65 -11.34 -0.84
N LEU A 138 7.54 -10.34 -0.94
CA LEU A 138 8.32 -10.08 -2.15
C LEU A 138 9.70 -10.74 -2.09
N PRO A 139 10.33 -11.03 -3.24
CA PRO A 139 11.74 -11.36 -3.34
C PRO A 139 12.62 -10.30 -2.66
N GLU A 140 13.77 -10.71 -2.14
CA GLU A 140 14.67 -9.83 -1.40
C GLU A 140 15.13 -8.62 -2.23
N ASP A 141 15.38 -8.85 -3.53
CA ASP A 141 15.82 -7.83 -4.49
C ASP A 141 14.72 -6.80 -4.83
N ASP A 142 13.45 -7.16 -4.63
CA ASP A 142 12.30 -6.28 -4.86
C ASP A 142 11.94 -5.44 -3.62
N ILE A 143 12.64 -5.63 -2.49
CA ILE A 143 12.41 -4.86 -1.27
C ILE A 143 13.45 -3.74 -1.16
N VAL A 144 13.00 -2.50 -1.29
CA VAL A 144 13.86 -1.32 -1.17
C VAL A 144 14.58 -1.31 0.18
N GLY A 145 15.92 -1.30 0.14
CA GLY A 145 16.74 -1.31 1.36
C GLY A 145 16.64 -2.60 2.17
N TYR A 146 16.39 -3.74 1.50
CA TYR A 146 16.36 -5.05 2.16
C TYR A 146 17.59 -5.27 3.04
N SER A 147 17.37 -5.82 4.20
CA SER A 147 18.44 -6.17 5.14
C SER A 147 18.10 -7.45 5.90
N LYS A 148 19.01 -8.43 5.86
CA LYS A 148 18.91 -9.66 6.68
C LYS A 148 18.81 -9.33 8.18
N LYS A 149 19.48 -8.28 8.65
CA LYS A 149 19.38 -7.81 10.02
C LYS A 149 17.96 -7.33 10.33
N THR A 150 17.37 -6.54 9.45
CA THR A 150 15.98 -6.06 9.59
C THR A 150 15.00 -7.23 9.62
N LYS A 151 15.16 -8.21 8.72
CA LYS A 151 14.35 -9.44 8.73
C LYS A 151 14.45 -10.15 10.08
N LEU A 152 15.67 -10.42 10.53
CA LEU A 152 15.92 -11.10 11.79
C LEU A 152 15.28 -10.38 12.98
N THR A 153 15.48 -9.05 13.06
CA THR A 153 15.12 -8.27 14.26
C THR A 153 13.66 -7.82 14.29
N HIS A 154 13.01 -7.64 13.16
CA HIS A 154 11.63 -7.11 13.08
C HIS A 154 10.61 -8.15 12.63
N ILE A 155 11.03 -9.17 11.88
CA ILE A 155 10.13 -10.16 11.29
C ILE A 155 10.26 -11.52 11.97
N ASP A 156 11.48 -12.07 12.05
CA ASP A 156 11.68 -13.42 12.57
C ASP A 156 11.62 -13.45 14.10
N TYR A 157 12.34 -12.55 14.77
CA TYR A 157 12.46 -12.51 16.22
C TYR A 157 12.19 -11.13 16.85
N PRO A 158 11.06 -10.48 16.51
CA PRO A 158 10.77 -9.11 16.93
C PRO A 158 10.76 -8.92 18.44
N LEU A 159 10.29 -9.89 19.23
CA LEU A 159 10.23 -9.75 20.67
C LEU A 159 11.60 -9.88 21.34
N LEU A 160 12.51 -10.73 20.78
CA LEU A 160 13.85 -10.90 21.32
C LEU A 160 14.69 -9.63 21.17
N PHE A 161 14.52 -8.91 20.06
CA PHE A 161 15.25 -7.66 19.79
C PHE A 161 14.53 -6.41 20.29
N HIS A 162 13.22 -6.48 20.49
CA HIS A 162 12.39 -5.37 20.98
C HIS A 162 11.55 -5.78 22.20
N PRO A 163 12.17 -6.07 23.37
CA PRO A 163 11.47 -6.61 24.54
C PRO A 163 10.35 -5.68 25.06
N LYS A 164 10.42 -4.38 24.78
CA LYS A 164 9.33 -3.44 25.10
C LYS A 164 7.98 -3.83 24.48
N LYS A 165 7.99 -4.65 23.44
CA LYS A 165 6.78 -5.18 22.81
C LYS A 165 6.08 -6.28 23.64
N LEU A 166 6.73 -6.81 24.70
CA LEU A 166 6.14 -7.81 25.60
C LEU A 166 4.80 -7.36 26.19
N LYS A 167 4.64 -6.06 26.45
CA LYS A 167 3.36 -5.48 26.91
C LYS A 167 2.19 -5.71 25.93
N ARG A 168 2.48 -5.98 24.66
CA ARG A 168 1.45 -6.25 23.63
C ARG A 168 0.85 -7.65 23.73
N LEU A 169 1.50 -8.57 24.44
CA LEU A 169 0.90 -9.87 24.78
C LEU A 169 -0.27 -9.74 25.77
N ILE A 170 -0.23 -8.69 26.62
CA ILE A 170 -1.25 -8.46 27.65
C ILE A 170 -2.29 -7.45 27.14
N LYS A 171 -1.82 -6.39 26.45
CA LYS A 171 -2.65 -5.32 25.92
C LYS A 171 -2.47 -5.25 24.41
N ASP A 172 -3.28 -6.03 23.70
CA ASP A 172 -3.31 -6.02 22.23
C ASP A 172 -3.89 -4.71 21.68
N VAL A 173 -3.66 -4.45 20.41
CA VAL A 173 -4.20 -3.28 19.70
C VAL A 173 -5.33 -3.71 18.77
N PRO A 174 -6.29 -2.82 18.43
CA PRO A 174 -7.31 -3.13 17.44
C PRO A 174 -6.70 -3.53 16.10
N THR A 175 -7.39 -4.39 15.36
CA THR A 175 -6.99 -4.72 13.99
C THR A 175 -7.04 -3.48 13.10
N ALA A 176 -6.29 -3.48 12.00
CA ALA A 176 -6.31 -2.38 11.04
C ALA A 176 -7.71 -2.17 10.43
N SER A 177 -8.46 -3.25 10.21
CA SER A 177 -9.85 -3.22 9.75
C SER A 177 -10.78 -2.52 10.74
N ASP A 178 -10.59 -2.76 12.03
CA ASP A 178 -11.44 -2.17 13.08
C ASP A 178 -11.29 -0.65 13.14
N ARG A 179 -10.08 -0.13 12.90
CA ARG A 179 -9.82 1.32 12.89
C ARG A 179 -10.55 2.05 11.77
N LEU A 180 -10.74 1.39 10.62
CA LEU A 180 -11.43 1.97 9.46
C LEU A 180 -12.96 1.97 9.61
N LEU A 181 -13.51 1.03 10.40
CA LEU A 181 -14.94 0.93 10.68
C LEU A 181 -15.41 1.94 11.74
N ILE A 182 -14.51 2.41 12.61
CA ILE A 182 -14.87 3.26 13.76
C ILE A 182 -15.18 4.72 13.34
N ASN A 183 -14.76 5.18 12.16
CA ASN A 183 -14.94 6.57 11.70
C ASN A 183 -15.96 6.71 10.56
N ASN A 184 -17.13 6.08 10.67
CA ASN A 184 -18.18 6.20 9.65
C ASN A 184 -19.10 7.43 9.81
N ASN A 185 -18.79 8.36 10.70
CA ASN A 185 -19.52 9.62 10.76
C ASN A 185 -19.02 10.53 9.63
N PRO A 186 -19.90 10.93 8.69
CA PRO A 186 -19.51 11.83 7.61
C PRO A 186 -19.03 13.16 8.21
N MET A 187 -17.93 13.66 7.67
CA MET A 187 -17.40 14.98 8.04
C MET A 187 -18.37 16.07 7.57
N ASN A 188 -18.60 17.07 8.40
CA ASN A 188 -19.31 18.27 7.98
C ASN A 188 -18.42 19.15 7.08
N GLU A 189 -18.99 20.18 6.48
CA GLU A 189 -18.31 21.07 5.53
C GLU A 189 -17.01 21.68 6.11
N ASN A 190 -17.05 22.18 7.34
CA ASN A 190 -15.88 22.79 7.98
C ASN A 190 -14.78 21.76 8.24
N GLN A 191 -15.15 20.54 8.63
CA GLN A 191 -14.22 19.44 8.81
C GLN A 191 -13.58 19.01 7.50
N LEU A 192 -14.36 18.96 6.39
CA LEU A 192 -13.85 18.62 5.06
C LEU A 192 -12.87 19.67 4.54
N LYS A 193 -13.16 20.96 4.75
CA LYS A 193 -12.21 22.06 4.42
C LYS A 193 -10.91 21.93 5.20
N ALA A 194 -11.02 21.73 6.52
CA ALA A 194 -9.84 21.55 7.37
C ALA A 194 -9.04 20.28 7.02
N ASP A 195 -9.71 19.18 6.68
CA ASP A 195 -9.07 17.93 6.24
C ASP A 195 -8.37 18.09 4.88
N ALA A 196 -8.98 18.82 3.94
CA ALA A 196 -8.34 19.17 2.67
C ALA A 196 -7.06 19.99 2.87
N ASP A 197 -7.10 21.00 3.72
CA ASP A 197 -5.94 21.82 4.08
C ASP A 197 -4.86 20.98 4.79
N PHE A 198 -5.27 20.03 5.65
CA PHE A 198 -4.37 19.09 6.30
C PHE A 198 -3.60 18.24 5.28
N TRP A 199 -4.28 17.67 4.27
CA TRP A 199 -3.64 16.88 3.23
C TRP A 199 -2.64 17.71 2.42
N ILE A 200 -3.03 18.92 1.99
CA ILE A 200 -2.12 19.83 1.26
C ILE A 200 -0.87 20.12 2.10
N ASN A 201 -1.04 20.48 3.38
CA ASN A 201 0.07 20.77 4.27
C ASN A 201 0.96 19.53 4.54
N CYS A 202 0.37 18.35 4.62
CA CYS A 202 1.14 17.10 4.74
C CYS A 202 1.99 16.86 3.51
N TRP A 203 1.43 16.96 2.32
CA TRP A 203 2.12 16.74 1.06
C TRP A 203 3.19 17.79 0.77
N ASN A 204 2.91 19.07 1.04
CA ASN A 204 3.90 20.13 0.92
C ASN A 204 5.15 19.83 1.77
N ARG A 205 4.96 19.34 3.00
CA ARG A 205 6.07 18.95 3.88
C ARG A 205 6.75 17.66 3.45
N GLU A 206 5.96 16.65 3.04
CA GLU A 206 6.48 15.33 2.68
C GLU A 206 7.35 15.39 1.42
N PHE A 207 6.92 16.18 0.43
CA PHE A 207 7.61 16.28 -0.86
C PHE A 207 8.51 17.52 -0.98
N ASP A 208 8.57 18.34 0.05
CA ASP A 208 9.30 19.63 0.05
C ASP A 208 8.91 20.49 -1.16
N ILE A 209 7.61 20.75 -1.29
CA ILE A 209 7.01 21.57 -2.36
C ILE A 209 6.00 22.55 -1.79
N ASP A 210 5.66 23.57 -2.56
CA ASP A 210 4.44 24.35 -2.40
C ASP A 210 3.55 24.12 -3.61
N ILE A 211 2.41 23.43 -3.43
CA ILE A 211 1.46 23.12 -4.51
C ILE A 211 0.94 24.39 -5.20
N ASN A 212 0.84 25.52 -4.48
CA ASN A 212 0.33 26.77 -5.02
C ASN A 212 1.39 27.58 -5.77
N ASN A 213 2.67 27.35 -5.47
CA ASN A 213 3.80 28.04 -6.11
C ASN A 213 4.95 27.05 -6.30
N LEU A 214 4.77 26.11 -7.23
CA LEU A 214 5.64 24.97 -7.39
C LEU A 214 7.00 25.34 -7.97
N VAL A 215 8.02 25.20 -7.14
CA VAL A 215 9.44 25.24 -7.54
C VAL A 215 10.04 23.87 -7.23
N LEU A 216 10.40 23.12 -8.26
CA LEU A 216 10.94 21.77 -8.10
C LEU A 216 12.43 21.82 -7.74
N SER A 217 12.78 21.21 -6.62
CA SER A 217 14.16 20.91 -6.25
C SER A 217 14.76 19.87 -7.19
N ASP A 218 16.09 19.73 -7.22
CA ASP A 218 16.75 18.69 -8.03
C ASP A 218 16.39 17.28 -7.54
N ILE A 219 16.12 17.13 -6.25
CA ILE A 219 15.62 15.87 -5.69
C ILE A 219 14.24 15.55 -6.27
N ASN A 220 13.32 16.53 -6.30
CA ASN A 220 12.01 16.35 -6.88
C ASN A 220 12.06 15.97 -8.35
N LYS A 221 12.89 16.66 -9.14
CA LYS A 221 13.10 16.34 -10.56
C LYS A 221 13.64 14.91 -10.75
N THR A 222 14.61 14.51 -9.94
CA THR A 222 15.15 13.14 -9.96
C THR A 222 14.09 12.11 -9.66
N ASN A 223 13.24 12.36 -8.66
CA ASN A 223 12.16 11.45 -8.26
C ASN A 223 11.08 11.36 -9.32
N ILE A 224 10.68 12.48 -9.89
CA ILE A 224 9.72 12.56 -11.00
C ILE A 224 10.22 11.71 -12.17
N ASN A 225 11.46 11.95 -12.63
CA ASN A 225 12.05 11.21 -13.75
C ASN A 225 12.09 9.70 -13.47
N ARG A 226 12.45 9.30 -12.25
CA ARG A 226 12.44 7.90 -11.85
C ARG A 226 11.03 7.31 -11.88
N ASN A 227 10.02 8.01 -11.39
CA ASN A 227 8.64 7.53 -11.36
C ASN A 227 8.02 7.50 -12.77
N ILE A 228 8.38 8.43 -13.65
CA ILE A 228 8.02 8.39 -15.09
C ILE A 228 8.58 7.10 -15.71
N HIS A 229 9.85 6.80 -15.48
CA HIS A 229 10.51 5.60 -16.01
C HIS A 229 9.84 4.32 -15.47
N LEU A 230 9.59 4.25 -14.17
CA LEU A 230 8.88 3.11 -13.55
C LEU A 230 7.47 2.92 -14.13
N LEU A 231 6.72 3.99 -14.31
CA LEU A 231 5.38 3.91 -14.92
C LEU A 231 5.46 3.41 -16.36
N HIS A 232 6.44 3.90 -17.13
CA HIS A 232 6.71 3.41 -18.48
C HIS A 232 7.02 1.90 -18.49
N GLU A 233 7.93 1.44 -17.62
CA GLU A 233 8.27 0.03 -17.49
C GLU A 233 7.07 -0.83 -17.08
N MET A 234 6.22 -0.35 -16.18
CA MET A 234 4.99 -1.06 -15.80
C MET A 234 4.04 -1.23 -16.98
N ILE A 235 3.85 -0.18 -17.78
CA ILE A 235 3.02 -0.22 -18.99
C ILE A 235 3.60 -1.23 -19.97
N GLN A 236 4.91 -1.15 -20.27
CA GLN A 236 5.58 -2.06 -21.19
C GLN A 236 5.49 -3.51 -20.72
N PHE A 237 5.70 -3.77 -19.44
CA PHE A 237 5.56 -5.09 -18.83
C PHE A 237 4.17 -5.70 -19.05
N CYS A 238 3.12 -4.88 -18.91
CA CYS A 238 1.76 -5.32 -19.19
C CYS A 238 1.57 -5.70 -20.67
N LEU A 239 2.03 -4.85 -21.58
CA LEU A 239 1.87 -5.05 -23.03
C LEU A 239 2.64 -6.27 -23.51
N ASP A 240 3.87 -6.50 -23.03
CA ASP A 240 4.69 -7.67 -23.36
C ASP A 240 4.01 -9.00 -22.96
N ARG A 241 3.14 -8.93 -21.95
CA ARG A 241 2.33 -10.08 -21.47
C ARG A 241 0.90 -10.09 -22.02
N LYS A 242 0.60 -9.26 -23.02
CA LYS A 242 -0.73 -9.13 -23.61
C LYS A 242 -1.81 -8.68 -22.61
N LEU A 243 -1.41 -8.10 -21.47
CA LEU A 243 -2.32 -7.45 -20.54
C LEU A 243 -2.73 -6.08 -21.06
N ARG A 244 -3.82 -5.53 -20.55
CA ARG A 244 -4.37 -4.23 -20.95
C ARG A 244 -4.15 -3.21 -19.83
N PRO A 245 -3.05 -2.45 -19.83
CA PRO A 245 -2.83 -1.40 -18.84
C PRO A 245 -3.77 -0.22 -19.10
N VAL A 246 -4.37 0.29 -18.02
CA VAL A 246 -5.21 1.50 -18.03
C VAL A 246 -4.77 2.38 -16.88
N ILE A 247 -4.38 3.60 -17.16
CA ILE A 247 -4.03 4.58 -16.14
C ILE A 247 -5.32 5.21 -15.63
N CYS A 248 -5.47 5.34 -14.31
CA CYS A 248 -6.67 5.88 -13.69
C CYS A 248 -6.31 6.91 -12.62
N ILE A 249 -6.91 8.10 -12.68
CA ILE A 249 -6.82 9.12 -11.63
C ILE A 249 -8.17 9.17 -10.94
N LEU A 250 -8.20 8.82 -9.66
CA LEU A 250 -9.43 8.71 -8.88
C LEU A 250 -9.94 10.08 -8.45
N PRO A 251 -11.26 10.23 -8.27
CA PRO A 251 -11.85 11.48 -7.81
C PRO A 251 -11.55 11.73 -6.31
N VAL A 252 -11.61 12.99 -5.95
CA VAL A 252 -11.59 13.49 -4.58
C VAL A 252 -12.78 14.44 -4.39
N THR A 253 -13.09 14.81 -3.14
CA THR A 253 -14.12 15.82 -2.90
C THR A 253 -13.77 17.16 -3.56
N ASP A 254 -14.77 17.99 -3.88
CA ASP A 254 -14.54 19.36 -4.36
C ASP A 254 -13.69 20.18 -3.38
N TYR A 255 -13.79 19.90 -2.06
CA TYR A 255 -12.98 20.57 -1.04
C TYR A 255 -11.49 20.37 -1.25
N LEU A 256 -11.06 19.16 -1.60
CA LEU A 256 -9.66 18.86 -1.89
C LEU A 256 -9.31 19.16 -3.36
N GLY A 257 -10.18 18.82 -4.30
CA GLY A 257 -9.97 19.02 -5.73
C GLY A 257 -9.74 20.48 -6.10
N ASN A 258 -10.43 21.40 -5.44
CA ASN A 258 -10.28 22.85 -5.65
C ASN A 258 -8.95 23.42 -5.09
N ARG A 259 -8.17 22.63 -4.33
CA ARG A 259 -6.81 23.01 -3.92
C ARG A 259 -5.78 22.78 -5.04
N PHE A 260 -6.13 22.05 -6.10
CA PHE A 260 -5.28 21.85 -7.25
C PHE A 260 -5.73 22.77 -8.40
N SER A 261 -4.87 23.70 -8.80
CA SER A 261 -5.13 24.52 -10.01
C SER A 261 -5.16 23.63 -11.25
N GLU A 262 -5.84 24.09 -12.30
CA GLU A 262 -5.82 23.39 -13.59
C GLU A 262 -4.40 23.28 -14.15
N ASP A 263 -3.58 24.31 -13.97
CA ASP A 263 -2.18 24.32 -14.37
C ASP A 263 -1.40 23.23 -13.64
N PHE A 264 -1.59 23.08 -12.31
CA PHE A 264 -0.96 22.00 -11.54
C PHE A 264 -1.37 20.62 -12.04
N VAL A 265 -2.67 20.40 -12.28
CA VAL A 265 -3.17 19.11 -12.76
C VAL A 265 -2.59 18.79 -14.14
N ASN A 266 -2.60 19.74 -15.06
CA ASN A 266 -2.13 19.54 -16.41
C ASN A 266 -0.61 19.35 -16.49
N ASN A 267 0.16 20.21 -15.82
CA ASN A 267 1.61 20.27 -15.96
C ASN A 267 2.37 19.40 -14.93
N GLN A 268 1.75 19.03 -13.82
CA GLN A 268 2.42 18.27 -12.74
C GLN A 268 1.82 16.87 -12.52
N ILE A 269 0.71 16.53 -13.16
CA ILE A 269 0.13 15.19 -13.10
C ILE A 269 0.01 14.61 -14.51
N LEU A 270 -0.80 15.23 -15.35
CA LEU A 270 -1.11 14.69 -16.68
C LEU A 270 0.10 14.72 -17.61
N ALA A 271 0.92 15.77 -17.57
CA ALA A 271 2.13 15.85 -18.37
C ALA A 271 3.07 14.67 -18.09
N TYR A 272 3.30 14.35 -16.79
CA TYR A 272 4.15 13.21 -16.42
C TYR A 272 3.55 11.86 -16.77
N VAL A 273 2.22 11.73 -16.65
CA VAL A 273 1.50 10.54 -17.12
C VAL A 273 1.66 10.38 -18.64
N HIS A 274 1.52 11.45 -19.41
CA HIS A 274 1.70 11.41 -20.87
C HIS A 274 3.13 11.11 -21.28
N GLU A 275 4.13 11.64 -20.56
CA GLU A 275 5.55 11.37 -20.81
C GLU A 275 5.87 9.87 -20.58
N ALA A 276 5.34 9.28 -19.53
CA ALA A 276 5.51 7.84 -19.25
C ALA A 276 4.72 6.96 -20.24
N ASN A 277 3.56 7.41 -20.71
CA ASN A 277 2.62 6.65 -21.52
C ASN A 277 2.89 6.77 -23.04
N THR A 278 4.09 6.46 -23.47
CA THR A 278 4.49 6.51 -24.90
C THR A 278 3.70 5.54 -25.78
N GLN A 279 3.15 4.47 -25.20
CA GLN A 279 2.33 3.46 -25.86
C GLN A 279 0.86 3.86 -26.02
N LYS A 280 0.49 5.04 -25.52
CA LYS A 280 -0.87 5.61 -25.62
C LYS A 280 -1.97 4.71 -25.04
N CYS A 281 -1.66 4.04 -23.93
CA CYS A 281 -2.68 3.31 -23.16
C CYS A 281 -3.76 4.27 -22.67
N PRO A 282 -5.01 3.80 -22.48
CA PRO A 282 -6.11 4.62 -22.00
C PRO A 282 -5.79 5.30 -20.66
N VAL A 283 -6.18 6.56 -20.54
CA VAL A 283 -6.04 7.38 -19.32
C VAL A 283 -7.40 7.88 -18.90
N PHE A 284 -7.93 7.41 -17.79
CA PHE A 284 -9.19 7.82 -17.20
C PHE A 284 -8.91 8.83 -16.08
N ASN A 285 -9.19 10.10 -16.35
CA ASN A 285 -8.98 11.19 -15.38
C ASN A 285 -10.31 11.59 -14.73
N HIS A 286 -10.52 11.13 -13.50
CA HIS A 286 -11.72 11.44 -12.71
C HIS A 286 -11.44 12.40 -11.53
N LEU A 287 -10.26 13.04 -11.46
CA LEU A 287 -9.84 13.84 -10.29
C LEU A 287 -10.91 14.82 -9.81
N LYS A 288 -11.55 15.53 -10.75
CA LYS A 288 -12.61 16.52 -10.50
C LYS A 288 -13.95 16.13 -11.17
N ASP A 289 -14.23 14.82 -11.19
CA ASP A 289 -15.45 14.29 -11.82
C ASP A 289 -16.71 14.71 -11.04
N LYS A 290 -17.59 15.42 -11.73
CA LYS A 290 -18.83 15.97 -11.15
C LYS A 290 -19.81 14.93 -10.62
N ARG A 291 -19.70 13.67 -11.05
CA ARG A 291 -20.48 12.54 -10.52
C ARG A 291 -20.10 12.17 -9.09
N PHE A 292 -18.93 12.62 -8.60
CA PHE A 292 -18.37 12.30 -7.28
C PHE A 292 -18.11 13.54 -6.41
N THR A 293 -18.89 14.60 -6.60
CA THR A 293 -18.78 15.83 -5.78
C THR A 293 -19.53 15.73 -4.46
N ASP A 294 -20.49 14.78 -4.34
CA ASP A 294 -21.24 14.56 -3.10
C ASP A 294 -20.33 14.03 -2.00
N SER A 295 -20.13 14.84 -0.96
CA SER A 295 -19.30 14.49 0.20
C SER A 295 -19.82 13.30 0.99
N SER A 296 -21.09 12.91 0.86
CA SER A 296 -21.67 11.71 1.48
C SER A 296 -21.06 10.41 0.94
N LEU A 297 -20.36 10.44 -0.20
CA LEU A 297 -19.62 9.32 -0.77
C LEU A 297 -18.25 9.10 -0.12
N TYR A 298 -17.82 9.97 0.80
CA TYR A 298 -16.48 9.99 1.33
C TYR A 298 -16.43 9.79 2.85
N ILE A 299 -15.30 9.29 3.33
CA ILE A 299 -14.95 9.23 4.77
C ILE A 299 -14.39 10.59 5.22
N ASN A 300 -13.57 11.21 4.37
CA ASN A 300 -12.92 12.50 4.56
C ASN A 300 -12.79 13.21 3.19
N SER A 301 -12.01 14.28 3.08
CA SER A 301 -11.87 15.01 1.81
C SER A 301 -11.21 14.19 0.68
N PHE A 302 -10.58 13.06 1.00
CA PHE A 302 -9.72 12.30 0.08
C PHE A 302 -10.21 10.87 -0.21
N PHE A 303 -10.74 10.14 0.78
CA PHE A 303 -11.06 8.72 0.64
C PHE A 303 -12.55 8.45 0.59
N PHE A 304 -12.98 7.61 -0.35
CA PHE A 304 -14.34 7.11 -0.40
C PHE A 304 -14.71 6.26 0.81
N ASN A 305 -15.97 6.36 1.23
CA ASN A 305 -16.61 5.34 2.06
C ASN A 305 -17.03 4.13 1.20
N LEU A 306 -17.63 3.12 1.81
CA LEU A 306 -18.01 1.89 1.10
C LEU A 306 -18.99 2.15 -0.05
N HIS A 307 -19.92 3.10 0.10
CA HIS A 307 -20.89 3.45 -0.94
C HIS A 307 -20.19 4.11 -2.14
N GLY A 308 -19.35 5.11 -1.88
CA GLY A 308 -18.56 5.77 -2.91
C GLY A 308 -17.67 4.79 -3.68
N ARG A 309 -17.00 3.85 -2.98
CA ARG A 309 -16.19 2.80 -3.63
C ARG A 309 -17.00 1.96 -4.61
N LYS A 310 -18.18 1.46 -4.19
CA LYS A 310 -19.04 0.64 -5.04
C LYS A 310 -19.53 1.41 -6.27
N GLN A 311 -19.93 2.67 -6.06
CA GLN A 311 -20.40 3.52 -7.14
C GLN A 311 -19.29 3.82 -8.16
N PHE A 312 -18.10 4.20 -7.68
CA PHE A 312 -16.94 4.46 -8.53
C PHE A 312 -16.47 3.20 -9.27
N THR A 313 -16.38 2.06 -8.58
CA THR A 313 -15.97 0.80 -9.21
C THR A 313 -16.93 0.37 -10.32
N LYS A 314 -18.25 0.50 -10.07
CA LYS A 314 -19.26 0.19 -11.08
C LYS A 314 -19.08 1.08 -12.33
N MET A 315 -18.91 2.37 -12.13
CA MET A 315 -18.68 3.33 -13.21
C MET A 315 -17.42 3.01 -14.02
N ILE A 316 -16.30 2.69 -13.35
CA ILE A 316 -15.05 2.30 -14.05
C ILE A 316 -15.25 1.03 -14.87
N ILE A 317 -15.97 0.03 -14.35
CA ILE A 317 -16.24 -1.20 -15.12
C ILE A 317 -17.11 -0.91 -16.35
N GLU A 318 -18.10 -0.04 -16.23
CA GLU A 318 -18.93 0.42 -17.37
C GLU A 318 -18.05 1.14 -18.41
N GLU A 319 -17.21 2.06 -17.98
CA GLU A 319 -16.29 2.80 -18.85
C GLU A 319 -15.28 1.87 -19.56
N LEU A 320 -14.76 0.86 -18.86
CA LEU A 320 -13.88 -0.16 -19.45
C LEU A 320 -14.60 -0.98 -20.54
N LYS A 321 -15.87 -1.33 -20.32
CA LYS A 321 -16.70 -2.05 -21.30
C LYS A 321 -17.04 -1.19 -22.52
N ASP A 322 -17.43 0.07 -22.29
CA ASP A 322 -17.77 1.00 -23.37
C ASP A 322 -16.57 1.26 -24.29
N ASN A 323 -15.35 1.22 -23.73
CA ASN A 323 -14.11 1.31 -24.49
C ASN A 323 -13.57 -0.04 -25.01
N GLN A 324 -14.30 -1.15 -24.86
CA GLN A 324 -13.93 -2.50 -25.28
C GLN A 324 -12.62 -3.02 -24.64
N ILE A 325 -12.34 -2.58 -23.43
CA ILE A 325 -11.15 -2.95 -22.68
C ILE A 325 -11.43 -4.15 -21.75
N LEU A 326 -12.66 -4.32 -21.29
CA LEU A 326 -13.09 -5.41 -20.40
C LEU A 326 -14.15 -6.27 -21.07
#